data_01cf5a9471007f7e2aea9082f97b8907
#
_entry.id   01cf5a9471007f7e2aea9082f97b8907
#
_cell.length_a   1.000
_cell.length_b   1.000
_cell.length_c   1.000
_cell.angle_alpha   90.00
_cell.angle_beta   90.00
_cell.angle_gamma   90.00
#
_symmetry.space_group_name_H-M   'P 1'
#
loop_
_entity.id
_entity.type
_entity.pdbx_description
1 polymer ?
#
loop_
_entity_poly.entity_id
_entity_poly.type
_entity_poly.pdbx_seq_one_letter_code
_entity_poly.pdbx_strand_id
1 'polypeptide(L)'
;NKWGHVTGPVVLAVMACIVARKQLLEGFWALMLPVIILGGIYSGLFTPTEAAAVAVVYSLVVAIYIYNEMEWRDMPELIADSTVMMGSLVVIMVIAFVFNDYLVSESIPEQAVALIRDMELTRIEFLVVLNIFLLLVGCFMDIISAILIIAPLIVPMAAAPGIEIDPVHLGIVFIVNLEIGYLTP
;
A
#
# COMPACT_ATOMS: atom_id res chain seq x y z
N ASN A 1 1.77 -37.49 -41.67
CA ASN A 1 2.68 -37.36 -40.52
C ASN A 1 1.87 -37.01 -39.26
N LYS A 2 1.31 -38.04 -38.56
CA LYS A 2 0.43 -37.85 -37.37
C LYS A 2 1.17 -37.39 -36.11
N TRP A 3 2.47 -37.25 -36.13
CA TRP A 3 3.29 -36.92 -34.94
C TRP A 3 3.63 -35.42 -34.79
N GLY A 4 3.44 -34.62 -35.84
CA GLY A 4 3.76 -33.20 -35.83
C GLY A 4 2.80 -32.34 -34.97
N HIS A 5 1.58 -32.78 -34.72
CA HIS A 5 0.57 -32.04 -33.97
C HIS A 5 0.66 -32.23 -32.43
N VAL A 6 1.33 -33.28 -31.99
CA VAL A 6 1.44 -33.59 -30.53
C VAL A 6 2.78 -33.14 -29.97
N THR A 7 3.84 -33.10 -30.76
CA THR A 7 5.19 -32.73 -30.31
C THR A 7 5.31 -31.23 -30.03
N GLY A 8 4.64 -30.38 -30.82
CA GLY A 8 4.68 -28.91 -30.63
C GLY A 8 4.15 -28.46 -29.28
N PRO A 9 2.88 -28.78 -28.92
CA PRO A 9 2.32 -28.35 -27.62
C PRO A 9 3.02 -29.00 -26.42
N VAL A 10 3.53 -30.21 -26.51
CA VAL A 10 4.30 -30.87 -25.44
C VAL A 10 5.64 -30.17 -25.24
N VAL A 11 6.36 -29.85 -26.31
CA VAL A 11 7.63 -29.10 -26.22
C VAL A 11 7.39 -27.70 -25.62
N LEU A 12 6.34 -27.01 -26.07
CA LEU A 12 5.97 -25.70 -25.49
C LEU A 12 5.61 -25.79 -24.02
N ALA A 13 4.86 -26.80 -23.59
CA ALA A 13 4.50 -27.03 -22.22
C ALA A 13 5.74 -27.33 -21.33
N VAL A 14 6.65 -28.15 -21.84
CA VAL A 14 7.91 -28.46 -21.14
C VAL A 14 8.81 -27.22 -21.05
N MET A 15 8.95 -26.45 -22.14
CA MET A 15 9.70 -25.18 -22.13
C MET A 15 9.08 -24.17 -21.18
N ALA A 16 7.75 -24.01 -21.20
CA ALA A 16 7.05 -23.13 -20.26
C ALA A 16 7.26 -23.58 -18.80
N CYS A 17 7.23 -24.87 -18.51
CA CYS A 17 7.47 -25.42 -17.19
C CYS A 17 8.93 -25.18 -16.71
N ILE A 18 9.90 -25.35 -17.61
CA ILE A 18 11.32 -25.10 -17.30
C ILE A 18 11.57 -23.61 -17.05
N VAL A 19 10.99 -22.73 -17.89
CA VAL A 19 11.11 -21.27 -17.73
C VAL A 19 10.43 -20.83 -16.44
N ALA A 20 9.21 -21.30 -16.17
CA ALA A 20 8.50 -20.98 -14.93
C ALA A 20 9.26 -21.44 -13.69
N ARG A 21 9.83 -22.66 -13.72
CA ARG A 21 10.66 -23.19 -12.63
C ARG A 21 11.92 -22.34 -12.40
N LYS A 22 12.58 -21.91 -13.48
CA LYS A 22 13.78 -21.07 -13.41
C LYS A 22 13.42 -19.71 -12.80
N GLN A 23 12.36 -19.07 -13.28
CA GLN A 23 11.87 -17.79 -12.76
C GLN A 23 11.43 -17.89 -11.30
N LEU A 24 10.79 -19.00 -10.89
CA LEU A 24 10.42 -19.24 -9.50
C LEU A 24 11.63 -19.41 -8.59
N LEU A 25 12.67 -20.08 -9.08
CA LEU A 25 13.91 -20.26 -8.31
C LEU A 25 14.70 -18.96 -8.20
N GLU A 26 14.75 -18.17 -9.27
CA GLU A 26 15.38 -16.84 -9.28
C GLU A 26 14.57 -15.84 -8.42
N GLY A 27 13.22 -15.91 -8.48
CA GLY A 27 12.33 -15.08 -7.65
C GLY A 27 12.16 -15.54 -6.20
N PHE A 28 12.67 -16.71 -5.82
CA PHE A 28 12.47 -17.28 -4.50
C PHE A 28 12.91 -16.33 -3.37
N TRP A 29 14.09 -15.76 -3.50
CA TRP A 29 14.62 -14.83 -2.51
C TRP A 29 13.80 -13.54 -2.41
N ALA A 30 13.29 -13.03 -3.52
CA ALA A 30 12.39 -11.89 -3.52
C ALA A 30 11.03 -12.23 -2.85
N LEU A 31 10.50 -13.44 -3.08
CA LEU A 31 9.26 -13.91 -2.45
C LEU A 31 9.43 -14.16 -0.93
N MET A 32 10.64 -14.42 -0.46
CA MET A 32 10.90 -14.58 0.97
C MET A 32 10.77 -13.26 1.74
N LEU A 33 10.94 -12.11 1.10
CA LEU A 33 10.81 -10.81 1.74
C LEU A 33 9.42 -10.58 2.38
N PRO A 34 8.29 -10.71 1.65
CA PRO A 34 6.97 -10.65 2.25
C PRO A 34 6.74 -11.68 3.36
N VAL A 35 7.28 -12.89 3.21
CA VAL A 35 7.15 -13.95 4.22
C VAL A 35 7.87 -13.56 5.52
N ILE A 36 9.08 -12.99 5.42
CA ILE A 36 9.86 -12.53 6.59
C ILE A 36 9.12 -11.37 7.27
N ILE A 37 8.66 -10.38 6.51
CA ILE A 37 7.96 -9.20 7.05
C ILE A 37 6.67 -9.62 7.75
N LEU A 38 5.76 -10.27 7.00
CA LEU A 38 4.44 -10.66 7.54
C LEU A 38 4.58 -11.71 8.63
N GLY A 39 5.43 -12.71 8.43
CA GLY A 39 5.70 -13.74 9.44
C GLY A 39 6.25 -13.14 10.73
N GLY A 40 7.18 -12.19 10.65
CA GLY A 40 7.74 -11.51 11.80
C GLY A 40 6.72 -10.64 12.55
N ILE A 41 5.87 -9.91 11.82
CA ILE A 41 4.82 -9.07 12.41
C ILE A 41 3.72 -9.94 13.05
N TYR A 42 3.19 -10.93 12.33
CA TYR A 42 2.10 -11.76 12.84
C TYR A 42 2.53 -12.71 13.96
N SER A 43 3.80 -13.11 14.02
CA SER A 43 4.33 -13.85 15.17
C SER A 43 4.61 -12.98 16.41
N GLY A 44 4.50 -11.65 16.28
CA GLY A 44 4.79 -10.70 17.34
C GLY A 44 6.28 -10.51 17.64
N LEU A 45 7.17 -11.00 16.77
CA LEU A 45 8.62 -10.83 16.91
C LEU A 45 9.07 -9.41 16.54
N PHE A 46 8.40 -8.78 15.58
CA PHE A 46 8.74 -7.44 15.07
C PHE A 46 7.53 -6.52 15.07
N THR A 47 7.77 -5.28 15.41
CA THR A 47 6.87 -4.18 15.04
C THR A 47 6.98 -3.90 13.53
N PRO A 48 6.00 -3.25 12.89
CA PRO A 48 6.09 -2.86 11.47
C PRO A 48 7.36 -2.06 11.12
N THR A 49 7.81 -1.19 12.03
CA THR A 49 9.03 -0.39 11.86
C THR A 49 10.30 -1.25 11.90
N GLU A 50 10.36 -2.20 12.83
CA GLU A 50 11.49 -3.15 12.91
C GLU A 50 11.50 -4.10 11.72
N ALA A 51 10.33 -4.56 11.26
CA ALA A 51 10.22 -5.38 10.06
C ALA A 51 10.73 -4.64 8.81
N ALA A 52 10.50 -3.32 8.71
CA ALA A 52 11.05 -2.51 7.63
C ALA A 52 12.58 -2.47 7.67
N ALA A 53 13.20 -2.33 8.85
CA ALA A 53 14.65 -2.38 9.00
C ALA A 53 15.23 -3.74 8.61
N VAL A 54 14.59 -4.84 9.04
CA VAL A 54 14.96 -6.20 8.63
C VAL A 54 14.85 -6.39 7.12
N ALA A 55 13.78 -5.85 6.51
CA ALA A 55 13.56 -5.88 5.07
C ALA A 55 14.69 -5.20 4.29
N VAL A 56 15.15 -4.03 4.74
CA VAL A 56 16.27 -3.30 4.12
C VAL A 56 17.53 -4.16 4.16
N VAL A 57 17.90 -4.69 5.33
CA VAL A 57 19.10 -5.53 5.48
C VAL A 57 18.99 -6.79 4.61
N TYR A 58 17.85 -7.47 4.62
CA TYR A 58 17.60 -8.63 3.80
C TYR A 58 17.74 -8.33 2.30
N SER A 59 17.10 -7.26 1.83
CA SER A 59 17.13 -6.85 0.42
C SER A 59 18.55 -6.53 -0.05
N LEU A 60 19.34 -5.83 0.79
CA LEU A 60 20.76 -5.54 0.48
C LEU A 60 21.60 -6.81 0.38
N VAL A 61 21.42 -7.75 1.31
CA VAL A 61 22.12 -9.04 1.27
C VAL A 61 21.78 -9.81 0.00
N VAL A 62 20.50 -9.87 -0.34
CA VAL A 62 20.03 -10.58 -1.56
C VAL A 62 20.57 -9.90 -2.82
N ALA A 63 20.47 -8.57 -2.94
CA ALA A 63 20.91 -7.82 -4.11
C ALA A 63 22.42 -7.91 -4.34
N ILE A 64 23.23 -7.82 -3.27
CA ILE A 64 24.70 -7.79 -3.37
C ILE A 64 25.27 -9.20 -3.52
N TYR A 65 24.84 -10.17 -2.68
CA TYR A 65 25.51 -11.47 -2.59
C TYR A 65 24.82 -12.59 -3.36
N ILE A 66 23.52 -12.50 -3.62
CA ILE A 66 22.77 -13.57 -4.28
C ILE A 66 22.54 -13.23 -5.75
N TYR A 67 22.02 -12.04 -6.03
CA TYR A 67 21.76 -11.63 -7.41
C TYR A 67 22.96 -10.97 -8.08
N ASN A 68 23.89 -10.41 -7.30
CA ASN A 68 25.05 -9.65 -7.78
C ASN A 68 24.64 -8.51 -8.74
N GLU A 69 23.51 -7.89 -8.48
CA GLU A 69 22.95 -6.77 -9.27
C GLU A 69 23.43 -5.42 -8.74
N MET A 70 24.05 -5.37 -7.53
CA MET A 70 24.47 -4.16 -6.86
C MET A 70 25.85 -4.36 -6.22
N GLU A 71 26.70 -3.34 -6.31
CA GLU A 71 28.02 -3.31 -5.64
C GLU A 71 27.98 -2.39 -4.41
N TRP A 72 28.91 -2.60 -3.48
CA TRP A 72 29.03 -1.73 -2.30
C TRP A 72 29.29 -0.27 -2.64
N ARG A 73 29.87 0.01 -3.80
CA ARG A 73 30.12 1.38 -4.27
C ARG A 73 28.85 2.12 -4.68
N ASP A 74 27.75 1.43 -4.94
CA ASP A 74 26.47 2.01 -5.34
C ASP A 74 25.64 2.46 -4.12
N MET A 75 26.05 2.05 -2.91
CA MET A 75 25.39 2.38 -1.64
C MET A 75 25.22 3.90 -1.40
N PRO A 76 26.22 4.75 -1.64
CA PRO A 76 26.05 6.20 -1.42
C PRO A 76 24.96 6.81 -2.31
N GLU A 77 24.87 6.38 -3.57
CA GLU A 77 23.86 6.83 -4.50
C GLU A 77 22.46 6.36 -4.07
N LEU A 78 22.33 5.07 -3.72
CA LEU A 78 21.07 4.51 -3.20
C LEU A 78 20.59 5.23 -1.93
N ILE A 79 21.50 5.54 -1.00
CA ILE A 79 21.17 6.27 0.22
C ILE A 79 20.76 7.71 -0.11
N ALA A 80 21.45 8.38 -1.05
CA ALA A 80 21.11 9.73 -1.47
C ALA A 80 19.71 9.80 -2.10
N ASP A 81 19.39 8.89 -3.03
CA ASP A 81 18.08 8.82 -3.67
C ASP A 81 16.97 8.51 -2.67
N SER A 82 17.19 7.56 -1.78
CA SER A 82 16.26 7.22 -0.71
C SER A 82 16.02 8.41 0.23
N THR A 83 17.07 9.17 0.54
CA THR A 83 16.99 10.36 1.41
C THR A 83 16.20 11.49 0.73
N VAL A 84 16.38 11.71 -0.56
CA VAL A 84 15.61 12.70 -1.33
C VAL A 84 14.13 12.32 -1.34
N MET A 85 13.80 11.04 -1.59
CA MET A 85 12.43 10.54 -1.54
C MET A 85 11.81 10.73 -0.16
N MET A 86 12.51 10.35 0.92
CA MET A 86 12.05 10.56 2.30
C MET A 86 11.87 12.04 2.63
N GLY A 87 12.80 12.89 2.19
CA GLY A 87 12.72 14.34 2.39
C GLY A 87 11.46 14.94 1.76
N SER A 88 11.10 14.53 0.55
CA SER A 88 9.87 14.99 -0.12
C SER A 88 8.61 14.55 0.63
N LEU A 89 8.57 13.31 1.14
CA LEU A 89 7.45 12.82 1.96
C LEU A 89 7.31 13.59 3.27
N VAL A 90 8.42 13.93 3.93
CA VAL A 90 8.41 14.73 5.17
C VAL A 90 7.84 16.13 4.93
N VAL A 91 8.20 16.78 3.82
CA VAL A 91 7.63 18.10 3.46
C VAL A 91 6.12 18.02 3.26
N ILE A 92 5.64 17.00 2.52
CA ILE A 92 4.20 16.78 2.34
C ILE A 92 3.51 16.55 3.68
N MET A 93 4.11 15.76 4.57
CA MET A 93 3.58 15.48 5.90
C MET A 93 3.44 16.75 6.75
N VAL A 94 4.44 17.62 6.77
CA VAL A 94 4.40 18.90 7.50
C VAL A 94 3.26 19.79 6.99
N ILE A 95 3.12 19.91 5.66
CA ILE A 95 2.03 20.68 5.05
C ILE A 95 0.67 20.08 5.40
N ALA A 96 0.54 18.75 5.37
CA ALA A 96 -0.69 18.07 5.72
C ALA A 96 -1.08 18.27 7.19
N PHE A 97 -0.13 18.30 8.12
CA PHE A 97 -0.40 18.63 9.52
C PHE A 97 -0.93 20.06 9.70
N VAL A 98 -0.30 21.04 9.06
CA VAL A 98 -0.77 22.43 9.08
C VAL A 98 -2.18 22.55 8.48
N PHE A 99 -2.43 21.84 7.38
CA PHE A 99 -3.75 21.79 6.77
C PHE A 99 -4.79 21.15 7.69
N ASN A 100 -4.43 20.08 8.39
CA ASN A 100 -5.32 19.45 9.37
C ASN A 100 -5.66 20.40 10.53
N ASP A 101 -4.67 21.13 11.08
CA ASP A 101 -4.91 22.14 12.12
C ASP A 101 -5.87 23.23 11.63
N TYR A 102 -5.73 23.64 10.37
CA TYR A 102 -6.65 24.59 9.75
C TYR A 102 -8.07 24.01 9.66
N LEU A 103 -8.25 22.78 9.19
CA LEU A 103 -9.56 22.12 9.12
C LEU A 103 -10.25 22.05 10.49
N VAL A 104 -9.48 21.72 11.53
CA VAL A 104 -9.99 21.65 12.91
C VAL A 104 -10.36 23.04 13.41
N SER A 105 -9.53 24.05 13.17
CA SER A 105 -9.83 25.44 13.59
C SER A 105 -11.09 26.02 12.95
N GLU A 106 -11.38 25.64 11.72
CA GLU A 106 -12.60 26.02 10.99
C GLU A 106 -13.80 25.10 11.28
N SER A 107 -13.64 24.13 12.19
CA SER A 107 -14.68 23.14 12.54
C SER A 107 -15.25 22.40 11.33
N ILE A 108 -14.41 22.15 10.33
CA ILE A 108 -14.84 21.42 9.11
C ILE A 108 -15.25 19.97 9.42
N PRO A 109 -14.54 19.21 10.29
CA PRO A 109 -14.97 17.87 10.66
C PRO A 109 -16.35 17.84 11.31
N GLU A 110 -16.68 18.79 12.19
CA GLU A 110 -17.96 18.91 12.85
C GLU A 110 -19.09 19.24 11.85
N GLN A 111 -18.83 20.13 10.90
CA GLN A 111 -19.75 20.47 9.83
C GLN A 111 -20.01 19.24 8.92
N ALA A 112 -18.97 18.45 8.62
CA ALA A 112 -19.10 17.22 7.85
C ALA A 112 -19.94 16.16 8.58
N VAL A 113 -19.76 16.03 9.89
CA VAL A 113 -20.60 15.14 10.73
C VAL A 113 -22.05 15.61 10.74
N ALA A 114 -22.29 16.92 10.87
CA ALA A 114 -23.64 17.49 10.82
C ALA A 114 -24.33 17.20 9.47
N LEU A 115 -23.60 17.39 8.37
CA LEU A 115 -24.12 17.08 7.02
C LEU A 115 -24.55 15.62 6.88
N ILE A 116 -23.75 14.67 7.37
CA ILE A 116 -24.09 13.25 7.33
C ILE A 116 -25.32 12.95 8.16
N ARG A 117 -25.42 13.57 9.33
CA ARG A 117 -26.60 13.42 10.19
C ARG A 117 -27.86 13.96 9.53
N ASP A 118 -27.79 15.11 8.87
CA ASP A 118 -28.91 15.71 8.15
C ASP A 118 -29.34 14.87 6.94
N MET A 119 -28.42 14.13 6.34
CA MET A 119 -28.70 13.21 5.22
C MET A 119 -29.34 11.90 5.68
N GLU A 120 -29.41 11.62 6.99
CA GLU A 120 -29.93 10.38 7.59
C GLU A 120 -29.36 9.10 6.93
N LEU A 121 -28.08 9.14 6.53
CA LEU A 121 -27.42 8.02 5.86
C LEU A 121 -27.35 6.82 6.78
N THR A 122 -27.73 5.67 6.26
CA THR A 122 -27.46 4.39 6.91
C THR A 122 -25.98 4.04 6.79
N ARG A 123 -25.49 3.17 7.68
CA ARG A 123 -24.10 2.67 7.65
C ARG A 123 -23.70 2.13 6.28
N ILE A 124 -24.60 1.43 5.58
CA ILE A 124 -24.30 0.83 4.27
C ILE A 124 -24.19 1.92 3.20
N GLU A 125 -25.10 2.88 3.19
CA GLU A 125 -25.08 4.00 2.24
C GLU A 125 -23.83 4.84 2.40
N PHE A 126 -23.43 5.13 3.65
CA PHE A 126 -22.19 5.83 3.94
C PHE A 126 -20.97 5.05 3.38
N LEU A 127 -20.88 3.74 3.62
CA LEU A 127 -19.80 2.92 3.10
C LEU A 127 -19.76 2.90 1.57
N VAL A 128 -20.90 2.84 0.89
CA VAL A 128 -20.96 2.87 -0.57
C VAL A 128 -20.45 4.21 -1.11
N VAL A 129 -20.93 5.32 -0.55
CA VAL A 129 -20.48 6.67 -0.94
C VAL A 129 -18.99 6.83 -0.67
N LEU A 130 -18.53 6.40 0.49
CA LEU A 130 -17.12 6.43 0.88
C LEU A 130 -16.24 5.61 -0.07
N ASN A 131 -16.65 4.39 -0.45
CA ASN A 131 -15.91 3.55 -1.39
C ASN A 131 -15.76 4.25 -2.76
N ILE A 132 -16.85 4.80 -3.31
CA ILE A 132 -16.79 5.52 -4.59
C ILE A 132 -15.86 6.73 -4.48
N PHE A 133 -15.98 7.50 -3.40
CA PHE A 133 -15.13 8.67 -3.16
C PHE A 133 -13.65 8.30 -3.06
N LEU A 134 -13.31 7.27 -2.27
CA LEU A 134 -11.92 6.82 -2.09
C LEU A 134 -11.31 6.23 -3.37
N LEU A 135 -12.11 5.52 -4.18
CA LEU A 135 -11.65 5.06 -5.50
C LEU A 135 -11.28 6.24 -6.41
N LEU A 136 -12.13 7.28 -6.45
CA LEU A 136 -11.84 8.49 -7.22
C LEU A 136 -10.59 9.19 -6.70
N VAL A 137 -10.46 9.35 -5.40
CA VAL A 137 -9.28 9.97 -4.77
C VAL A 137 -8.01 9.18 -5.09
N GLY A 138 -8.06 7.84 -4.97
CA GLY A 138 -6.93 6.95 -5.26
C GLY A 138 -6.43 7.03 -6.70
N CYS A 139 -7.30 7.39 -7.67
CA CYS A 139 -6.87 7.63 -9.04
C CYS A 139 -6.02 8.90 -9.22
N PHE A 140 -6.16 9.89 -8.33
CA PHE A 140 -5.52 11.21 -8.48
C PHE A 140 -4.41 11.48 -7.47
N MET A 141 -4.43 10.81 -6.32
CA MET A 141 -3.52 11.06 -5.21
C MET A 141 -2.78 9.79 -4.81
N ASP A 142 -1.55 9.96 -4.37
CA ASP A 142 -0.82 8.87 -3.72
C ASP A 142 -1.42 8.54 -2.34
N ILE A 143 -1.22 7.31 -1.89
CA ILE A 143 -1.85 6.76 -0.70
C ILE A 143 -1.48 7.53 0.56
N ILE A 144 -0.20 7.92 0.72
CA ILE A 144 0.28 8.63 1.92
C ILE A 144 -0.37 10.00 2.01
N SER A 145 -0.37 10.78 0.90
CA SER A 145 -1.02 12.09 0.85
C SER A 145 -2.52 12.00 1.10
N ALA A 146 -3.19 11.00 0.52
CA ALA A 146 -4.62 10.78 0.73
C ALA A 146 -4.94 10.47 2.19
N ILE A 147 -4.15 9.61 2.86
CA ILE A 147 -4.33 9.32 4.28
C ILE A 147 -4.19 10.59 5.13
N LEU A 148 -3.12 11.35 4.91
CA LEU A 148 -2.82 12.53 5.73
C LEU A 148 -3.85 13.65 5.60
N ILE A 149 -4.44 13.81 4.41
CA ILE A 149 -5.41 14.88 4.13
C ILE A 149 -6.84 14.46 4.42
N ILE A 150 -7.22 13.26 4.03
CA ILE A 150 -8.62 12.83 3.99
C ILE A 150 -9.03 12.07 5.26
N ALA A 151 -8.13 11.29 5.87
CA ALA A 151 -8.48 10.52 7.06
C ALA A 151 -8.97 11.40 8.24
N PRO A 152 -8.38 12.58 8.54
CA PRO A 152 -8.87 13.46 9.60
C PRO A 152 -10.31 13.94 9.38
N LEU A 153 -10.75 14.01 8.12
CA LEU A 153 -12.12 14.40 7.78
C LEU A 153 -13.10 13.21 7.90
N ILE A 154 -12.69 12.05 7.38
CA ILE A 154 -13.58 10.86 7.31
C ILE A 154 -13.73 10.16 8.66
N VAL A 155 -12.69 10.12 9.50
CA VAL A 155 -12.74 9.42 10.80
C VAL A 155 -13.85 9.94 11.71
N PRO A 156 -14.04 11.26 11.92
CA PRO A 156 -15.16 11.77 12.70
C PRO A 156 -16.53 11.46 12.08
N MET A 157 -16.62 11.47 10.73
CA MET A 157 -17.85 11.13 10.00
C MET A 157 -18.24 9.67 10.18
N ALA A 158 -17.27 8.76 10.13
CA ALA A 158 -17.49 7.33 10.34
C ALA A 158 -17.86 6.97 11.80
N ALA A 159 -17.44 7.79 12.74
CA ALA A 159 -17.81 7.66 14.16
C ALA A 159 -19.17 8.33 14.51
N ALA A 160 -19.83 9.00 13.55
CA ALA A 160 -21.08 9.67 13.80
C ALA A 160 -22.19 8.71 14.25
N PRO A 161 -23.14 9.17 15.11
CA PRO A 161 -24.28 8.37 15.54
C PRO A 161 -25.10 7.84 14.35
N GLY A 162 -25.39 6.54 14.34
CA GLY A 162 -26.09 5.86 13.26
C GLY A 162 -25.18 5.22 12.21
N ILE A 163 -23.91 5.64 12.11
CA ILE A 163 -22.90 5.03 11.23
C ILE A 163 -22.01 4.08 12.02
N GLU A 164 -21.36 4.54 13.08
CA GLU A 164 -20.60 3.77 14.08
C GLU A 164 -19.71 2.68 13.46
N ILE A 165 -18.84 3.06 12.54
CA ILE A 165 -17.89 2.16 11.90
C ILE A 165 -16.68 2.01 12.81
N ASP A 166 -16.27 0.75 13.06
CA ASP A 166 -15.04 0.44 13.78
C ASP A 166 -13.81 1.04 13.06
N PRO A 167 -12.89 1.71 13.79
CA PRO A 167 -11.72 2.35 13.18
C PRO A 167 -10.82 1.40 12.38
N VAL A 168 -10.70 0.13 12.79
CA VAL A 168 -9.91 -0.87 12.07
C VAL A 168 -10.61 -1.22 10.75
N HIS A 169 -11.92 -1.42 10.77
CA HIS A 169 -12.71 -1.65 9.57
C HIS A 169 -12.60 -0.47 8.60
N LEU A 170 -12.75 0.76 9.10
CA LEU A 170 -12.59 1.97 8.30
C LEU A 170 -11.20 2.04 7.67
N GLY A 171 -10.15 1.76 8.43
CA GLY A 171 -8.77 1.75 7.95
C GLY A 171 -8.55 0.74 6.82
N ILE A 172 -9.11 -0.47 6.94
CA ILE A 172 -9.04 -1.49 5.89
C ILE A 172 -9.76 -1.01 4.62
N VAL A 173 -10.99 -0.50 4.75
CA VAL A 173 -11.76 0.05 3.62
C VAL A 173 -10.98 1.18 2.95
N PHE A 174 -10.38 2.07 3.73
CA PHE A 174 -9.63 3.20 3.25
C PHE A 174 -8.42 2.76 2.41
N ILE A 175 -7.55 1.90 2.98
CA ILE A 175 -6.34 1.44 2.31
C ILE A 175 -6.67 0.64 1.04
N VAL A 176 -7.61 -0.32 1.13
CA VAL A 176 -7.96 -1.17 -0.01
C VAL A 176 -8.52 -0.36 -1.18
N ASN A 177 -9.37 0.63 -0.91
CA ASN A 177 -9.92 1.48 -1.98
C ASN A 177 -8.87 2.38 -2.62
N LEU A 178 -7.96 2.95 -1.84
CA LEU A 178 -6.85 3.75 -2.37
C LEU A 178 -5.91 2.91 -3.23
N GLU A 179 -5.57 1.69 -2.79
CA GLU A 179 -4.75 0.76 -3.57
C GLU A 179 -5.42 0.38 -4.89
N ILE A 180 -6.71 0.05 -4.88
CA ILE A 180 -7.47 -0.25 -6.09
C ILE A 180 -7.52 0.98 -7.01
N GLY A 181 -7.78 2.16 -6.45
CA GLY A 181 -7.79 3.43 -7.20
C GLY A 181 -6.44 3.70 -7.84
N TYR A 182 -5.35 3.53 -7.11
CA TYR A 182 -3.99 3.72 -7.61
C TYR A 182 -3.60 2.74 -8.74
N LEU A 183 -4.14 1.52 -8.72
CA LEU A 183 -3.93 0.53 -9.77
C LEU A 183 -4.82 0.75 -11.02
N THR A 184 -5.82 1.63 -10.91
CA THR A 184 -6.72 1.94 -12.04
C THR A 184 -6.08 3.03 -12.89
N PRO A 185 -5.84 2.77 -14.21
CA PRO A 185 -5.19 3.73 -15.09
C PRO A 185 -6.09 4.92 -15.45
#